data_ddd7f32328e9a3dc0a7a026f1ec7d806
#
_entry.id   ddd7f32328e9a3dc0a7a026f1ec7d806
#
_cell.length_a   1.000
_cell.length_b   1.000
_cell.length_c   1.000
_cell.angle_alpha   90.00
_cell.angle_beta   90.00
_cell.angle_gamma   90.00
#
_symmetry.space_group_name_H-M   'P 1'
#
loop_
_entity.id
_entity.type
_entity.pdbx_description
1 polymer ?
#
loop_
_entity_poly.entity_id
_entity_poly.type
_entity_poly.pdbx_seq_one_letter_code
_entity_poly.pdbx_strand_id
1 'polypeptide(L)'
;MVLPLAIITGLGLAACSTEPQFKKASPAVTAATNMQLAIEYLKLGNLVNSRDFMERALSEDPGNPDVQMTAGLVYERLNEKSKAERAYSTGYRLGKTDPNIQNTYAGFLCRTGKAVAGEKLFAEVARNPLYQTPEVALMNAGVCVLGAGDMVDAERYFNRALAVHPNLPEAMVQLGNIALNRGDAAQARDMVKRYLAVNPPTSEVLWLGFRAERKLGDKTAAAGYARRVQTDFPNSEQAQMMRAGVDR
;
A
#
# COMPACT_ATOMS: atom_id res chain seq x y z
N MET A 1 -95.74 -1.11 -23.32
CA MET A 1 -94.69 -0.17 -22.91
C MET A 1 -93.48 -1.01 -22.44
N VAL A 2 -92.53 -1.17 -23.32
CA VAL A 2 -91.35 -2.07 -23.09
C VAL A 2 -90.12 -1.15 -22.93
N LEU A 3 -89.44 -1.18 -21.75
CA LEU A 3 -88.24 -0.46 -21.50
C LEU A 3 -87.03 -1.32 -22.03
N PRO A 4 -86.02 -0.73 -22.66
CA PRO A 4 -84.86 -1.45 -23.07
C PRO A 4 -83.84 -1.54 -21.93
N LEU A 5 -83.24 -2.73 -21.81
CA LEU A 5 -82.15 -3.08 -20.89
C LEU A 5 -80.83 -2.52 -21.42
N ALA A 6 -80.17 -1.64 -20.64
CA ALA A 6 -78.84 -1.11 -20.99
C ALA A 6 -77.76 -2.09 -20.56
N ILE A 7 -76.98 -2.59 -21.54
CA ILE A 7 -75.79 -3.43 -21.31
C ILE A 7 -74.58 -2.50 -21.04
N ILE A 8 -74.04 -2.52 -19.80
CA ILE A 8 -72.80 -1.83 -19.45
C ILE A 8 -71.67 -2.75 -19.75
N THR A 9 -70.91 -2.48 -20.83
CA THR A 9 -69.66 -3.16 -21.14
C THR A 9 -68.51 -2.56 -20.28
N GLY A 10 -68.08 -3.30 -19.26
CA GLY A 10 -66.93 -2.92 -18.45
C GLY A 10 -65.62 -3.09 -19.24
N LEU A 11 -64.94 -1.98 -19.54
CA LEU A 11 -63.54 -2.00 -20.01
C LEU A 11 -62.63 -2.36 -18.84
N GLY A 12 -62.08 -3.57 -18.85
CA GLY A 12 -61.04 -3.96 -17.93
C GLY A 12 -59.72 -3.27 -18.30
N LEU A 13 -59.27 -2.32 -17.49
CA LEU A 13 -57.90 -1.76 -17.54
C LEU A 13 -56.92 -2.82 -17.04
N ALA A 14 -56.27 -3.52 -17.96
CA ALA A 14 -55.10 -4.34 -17.65
C ALA A 14 -53.93 -3.40 -17.33
N ALA A 15 -53.72 -3.11 -16.04
CA ALA A 15 -52.51 -2.44 -15.57
C ALA A 15 -51.33 -3.41 -15.69
N CYS A 16 -50.53 -3.27 -16.74
CA CYS A 16 -49.21 -3.90 -16.83
C CYS A 16 -48.33 -3.26 -15.77
N SER A 17 -48.23 -3.87 -14.58
CA SER A 17 -47.19 -3.58 -13.61
C SER A 17 -45.88 -4.18 -14.12
N THR A 18 -45.13 -3.44 -14.91
CA THR A 18 -43.71 -3.75 -15.16
C THR A 18 -42.94 -3.36 -13.90
N GLU A 19 -42.80 -4.30 -12.97
CA GLU A 19 -41.81 -4.15 -11.92
C GLU A 19 -40.43 -3.98 -12.57
N PRO A 20 -39.62 -2.97 -12.18
CA PRO A 20 -38.29 -2.84 -12.70
C PRO A 20 -37.50 -4.07 -12.29
N GLN A 21 -37.20 -4.98 -13.24
CA GLN A 21 -36.29 -6.09 -13.02
C GLN A 21 -34.92 -5.49 -12.85
N PHE A 22 -34.48 -5.30 -11.60
CA PHE A 22 -33.08 -5.02 -11.29
C PHE A 22 -32.25 -6.19 -11.80
N LYS A 23 -31.50 -5.95 -12.85
CA LYS A 23 -30.59 -6.97 -13.43
C LYS A 23 -29.59 -7.35 -12.34
N LYS A 24 -29.61 -8.61 -11.89
CA LYS A 24 -28.65 -9.10 -10.88
C LYS A 24 -27.23 -8.82 -11.39
N ALA A 25 -26.40 -8.21 -10.53
CA ALA A 25 -25.02 -7.93 -10.88
C ALA A 25 -24.29 -9.23 -11.25
N SER A 26 -23.34 -9.14 -12.18
CA SER A 26 -22.55 -10.31 -12.54
C SER A 26 -21.66 -10.75 -11.37
N PRO A 27 -21.30 -12.03 -11.27
CA PRO A 27 -20.38 -12.51 -10.21
C PRO A 27 -19.09 -11.69 -10.11
N ALA A 28 -18.49 -11.29 -11.23
CA ALA A 28 -17.29 -10.46 -11.24
C ALA A 28 -17.53 -9.07 -10.62
N VAL A 29 -18.67 -8.44 -10.91
CA VAL A 29 -19.03 -7.13 -10.30
C VAL A 29 -19.30 -7.29 -8.80
N THR A 30 -19.98 -8.35 -8.39
CA THR A 30 -20.23 -8.66 -6.98
C THR A 30 -18.92 -8.94 -6.25
N ALA A 31 -18.01 -9.71 -6.84
CA ALA A 31 -16.69 -9.98 -6.28
C ALA A 31 -15.88 -8.69 -6.11
N ALA A 32 -15.83 -7.82 -7.13
CA ALA A 32 -15.12 -6.55 -7.04
C ALA A 32 -15.67 -5.64 -5.94
N THR A 33 -16.99 -5.57 -5.80
CA THR A 33 -17.64 -4.80 -4.73
C THR A 33 -17.31 -5.36 -3.35
N ASN A 34 -17.39 -6.67 -3.15
CA ASN A 34 -17.04 -7.32 -1.89
C ASN A 34 -15.56 -7.14 -1.56
N MET A 35 -14.68 -7.26 -2.56
CA MET A 35 -13.23 -7.00 -2.41
C MET A 35 -12.97 -5.57 -1.95
N GLN A 36 -13.63 -4.57 -2.55
CA GLN A 36 -13.49 -3.17 -2.13
C GLN A 36 -13.96 -2.96 -0.68
N LEU A 37 -15.09 -3.54 -0.29
CA LEU A 37 -15.57 -3.48 1.10
C LEU A 37 -14.57 -4.15 2.06
N ALA A 38 -14.00 -5.29 1.68
CA ALA A 38 -12.97 -5.96 2.48
C ALA A 38 -11.76 -5.05 2.72
N ILE A 39 -11.31 -4.32 1.69
CA ILE A 39 -10.22 -3.35 1.79
C ILE A 39 -10.57 -2.19 2.73
N GLU A 40 -11.78 -1.62 2.62
CA GLU A 40 -12.21 -0.52 3.48
C GLU A 40 -12.29 -0.96 4.96
N TYR A 41 -12.87 -2.13 5.25
CA TYR A 41 -12.88 -2.67 6.61
C TYR A 41 -11.47 -2.99 7.12
N LEU A 42 -10.56 -3.42 6.24
CA LEU A 42 -9.16 -3.64 6.62
C LEU A 42 -8.48 -2.34 7.04
N LYS A 43 -8.70 -1.25 6.31
CA LYS A 43 -8.19 0.10 6.66
C LYS A 43 -8.72 0.58 8.01
N LEU A 44 -9.99 0.28 8.30
CA LEU A 44 -10.63 0.60 9.59
C LEU A 44 -10.19 -0.33 10.74
N GLY A 45 -9.35 -1.34 10.49
CA GLY A 45 -8.94 -2.32 11.49
C GLY A 45 -10.03 -3.35 11.85
N ASN A 46 -11.17 -3.33 11.16
CA ASN A 46 -12.25 -4.29 11.37
C ASN A 46 -11.97 -5.59 10.61
N LEU A 47 -11.13 -6.43 11.19
CA LEU A 47 -10.65 -7.66 10.55
C LEU A 47 -11.76 -8.71 10.33
N VAL A 48 -12.80 -8.72 11.18
CA VAL A 48 -13.92 -9.66 11.05
C VAL A 48 -14.70 -9.38 9.76
N ASN A 49 -15.19 -8.14 9.60
CA ASN A 49 -15.92 -7.75 8.41
C ASN A 49 -15.03 -7.82 7.15
N SER A 50 -13.76 -7.45 7.27
CA SER A 50 -12.81 -7.59 6.16
C SER A 50 -12.72 -9.02 5.66
N ARG A 51 -12.62 -10.00 6.56
CA ARG A 51 -12.64 -11.43 6.22
C ARG A 51 -13.94 -11.83 5.52
N ASP A 52 -15.08 -11.51 6.13
CA ASP A 52 -16.38 -11.94 5.62
C ASP A 52 -16.63 -11.45 4.20
N PHE A 53 -16.33 -10.18 3.92
CA PHE A 53 -16.45 -9.64 2.57
C PHE A 53 -15.43 -10.24 1.62
N MET A 54 -14.21 -10.54 2.07
CA MET A 54 -13.19 -11.17 1.25
C MET A 54 -13.55 -12.62 0.87
N GLU A 55 -14.10 -13.38 1.81
CA GLU A 55 -14.56 -14.76 1.54
C GLU A 55 -15.74 -14.78 0.55
N ARG A 56 -16.64 -13.78 0.62
CA ARG A 56 -17.68 -13.59 -0.42
C ARG A 56 -17.05 -13.27 -1.77
N ALA A 57 -16.10 -12.36 -1.86
CA ALA A 57 -15.41 -12.05 -3.11
C ALA A 57 -14.75 -13.29 -3.73
N LEU A 58 -14.06 -14.09 -2.91
CA LEU A 58 -13.44 -15.34 -3.34
C LEU A 58 -14.45 -16.40 -3.83
N SER A 59 -15.65 -16.44 -3.24
CA SER A 59 -16.71 -17.37 -3.67
C SER A 59 -17.32 -16.98 -5.01
N GLU A 60 -17.39 -15.68 -5.31
CA GLU A 60 -17.99 -15.16 -6.55
C GLU A 60 -17.01 -15.21 -7.73
N ASP A 61 -15.73 -14.91 -7.51
CA ASP A 61 -14.71 -14.89 -8.56
C ASP A 61 -13.34 -15.40 -8.07
N PRO A 62 -13.21 -16.72 -7.83
CA PRO A 62 -11.96 -17.33 -7.37
C PRO A 62 -10.84 -17.30 -8.41
N GLY A 63 -11.18 -17.07 -9.68
CA GLY A 63 -10.24 -17.01 -10.81
C GLY A 63 -9.61 -15.63 -11.02
N ASN A 64 -10.02 -14.64 -10.31
CA ASN A 64 -9.53 -13.27 -10.44
C ASN A 64 -8.22 -13.09 -9.65
N PRO A 65 -7.11 -12.71 -10.31
CA PRO A 65 -5.83 -12.52 -9.62
C PRO A 65 -5.87 -11.40 -8.56
N ASP A 66 -6.60 -10.30 -8.78
CA ASP A 66 -6.71 -9.21 -7.81
C ASP A 66 -7.48 -9.63 -6.55
N VAL A 67 -8.54 -10.40 -6.71
CA VAL A 67 -9.29 -10.99 -5.60
C VAL A 67 -8.38 -11.89 -4.77
N GLN A 68 -7.57 -12.74 -5.41
CA GLN A 68 -6.62 -13.62 -4.73
C GLN A 68 -5.51 -12.82 -4.02
N MET A 69 -4.95 -11.77 -4.65
CA MET A 69 -3.93 -10.92 -4.03
C MET A 69 -4.48 -10.18 -2.81
N THR A 70 -5.70 -9.64 -2.91
CA THR A 70 -6.37 -8.97 -1.80
C THR A 70 -6.68 -9.94 -0.67
N ALA A 71 -7.11 -11.16 -0.99
CA ALA A 71 -7.32 -12.22 0.00
C ALA A 71 -6.01 -12.56 0.73
N GLY A 72 -4.90 -12.63 0.01
CA GLY A 72 -3.58 -12.79 0.59
C GLY A 72 -3.27 -11.73 1.64
N LEU A 73 -3.53 -10.47 1.33
CA LEU A 73 -3.33 -9.33 2.24
C LEU A 73 -4.25 -9.43 3.48
N VAL A 74 -5.52 -9.75 3.29
CA VAL A 74 -6.48 -9.89 4.41
C VAL A 74 -6.06 -11.02 5.35
N TYR A 75 -5.72 -12.20 4.79
CA TYR A 75 -5.26 -13.34 5.60
C TYR A 75 -3.92 -13.07 6.30
N GLU A 76 -3.02 -12.30 5.67
CA GLU A 76 -1.75 -11.88 6.29
C GLU A 76 -2.03 -11.00 7.54
N ARG A 77 -2.96 -10.05 7.44
CA ARG A 77 -3.38 -9.20 8.57
C ARG A 77 -4.09 -9.97 9.68
N LEU A 78 -4.77 -11.05 9.33
CA LEU A 78 -5.38 -12.00 10.27
C LEU A 78 -4.37 -12.99 10.88
N ASN A 79 -3.09 -12.92 10.48
CA ASN A 79 -2.05 -13.88 10.84
C ASN A 79 -2.36 -15.33 10.39
N GLU A 80 -3.20 -15.49 9.36
CA GLU A 80 -3.55 -16.78 8.75
C GLU A 80 -2.54 -17.13 7.64
N LYS A 81 -1.27 -17.35 8.03
CA LYS A 81 -0.10 -17.46 7.14
C LYS A 81 -0.30 -18.46 5.98
N SER A 82 -0.85 -19.65 6.27
CA SER A 82 -1.06 -20.67 5.23
C SER A 82 -2.13 -20.28 4.21
N LYS A 83 -3.18 -19.56 4.62
CA LYS A 83 -4.19 -19.03 3.69
C LYS A 83 -3.60 -17.90 2.86
N ALA A 84 -2.84 -17.00 3.49
CA ALA A 84 -2.15 -15.91 2.79
C ALA A 84 -1.20 -16.44 1.70
N GLU A 85 -0.35 -17.41 2.03
CA GLU A 85 0.57 -18.01 1.05
C GLU A 85 -0.16 -18.66 -0.12
N ARG A 86 -1.24 -19.41 0.13
CA ARG A 86 -2.05 -20.01 -0.93
C ARG A 86 -2.70 -18.96 -1.82
N ALA A 87 -3.29 -17.92 -1.23
CA ALA A 87 -3.95 -16.86 -1.96
C ALA A 87 -2.96 -16.07 -2.84
N TYR A 88 -1.84 -15.61 -2.28
CA TYR A 88 -0.79 -14.93 -3.05
C TYR A 88 -0.21 -15.79 -4.17
N SER A 89 0.08 -17.07 -3.90
CA SER A 89 0.61 -17.98 -4.92
C SER A 89 -0.40 -18.24 -6.03
N THR A 90 -1.70 -18.34 -5.68
CA THR A 90 -2.78 -18.50 -6.66
C THR A 90 -2.92 -17.25 -7.53
N GLY A 91 -2.97 -16.06 -6.92
CA GLY A 91 -3.06 -14.78 -7.63
C GLY A 91 -1.88 -14.59 -8.58
N TYR A 92 -0.65 -14.87 -8.13
CA TYR A 92 0.53 -14.80 -8.98
C TYR A 92 0.47 -15.77 -10.16
N ARG A 93 0.01 -17.00 -9.96
CA ARG A 93 -0.16 -17.97 -11.04
C ARG A 93 -1.19 -17.54 -12.08
N LEU A 94 -2.29 -16.92 -11.63
CA LEU A 94 -3.37 -16.42 -12.49
C LEU A 94 -2.96 -15.15 -13.26
N GLY A 95 -2.26 -14.21 -12.61
CA GLY A 95 -1.84 -12.93 -13.17
C GLY A 95 -0.33 -12.84 -13.43
N LYS A 96 0.32 -13.94 -13.84
CA LYS A 96 1.78 -14.05 -13.95
C LYS A 96 2.44 -12.99 -14.84
N THR A 97 1.74 -12.47 -15.84
CA THR A 97 2.24 -11.46 -16.79
C THR A 97 1.88 -10.03 -16.40
N ASP A 98 1.02 -9.85 -15.40
CA ASP A 98 0.64 -8.54 -14.90
C ASP A 98 1.71 -8.01 -13.92
N PRO A 99 2.37 -6.87 -14.23
CA PRO A 99 3.41 -6.33 -13.37
C PRO A 99 2.90 -5.86 -12.00
N ASN A 100 1.62 -5.51 -11.85
CA ASN A 100 1.05 -5.14 -10.55
C ASN A 100 0.92 -6.38 -9.66
N ILE A 101 0.46 -7.49 -10.22
CA ILE A 101 0.39 -8.78 -9.53
C ILE A 101 1.80 -9.26 -9.15
N GLN A 102 2.75 -9.15 -10.08
CA GLN A 102 4.16 -9.48 -9.80
C GLN A 102 4.73 -8.62 -8.66
N ASN A 103 4.51 -7.30 -8.67
CA ASN A 103 4.96 -6.38 -7.64
C ASN A 103 4.38 -6.74 -6.26
N THR A 104 3.08 -7.04 -6.20
CA THR A 104 2.40 -7.44 -4.96
C THR A 104 2.96 -8.76 -4.41
N TYR A 105 3.15 -9.75 -5.29
CA TYR A 105 3.71 -11.04 -4.90
C TYR A 105 5.17 -10.94 -4.45
N ALA A 106 5.97 -10.10 -5.10
CA ALA A 106 7.34 -9.83 -4.69
C ALA A 106 7.40 -9.27 -3.27
N GLY A 107 6.50 -8.34 -2.92
CA GLY A 107 6.37 -7.82 -1.55
C GLY A 107 6.06 -8.92 -0.53
N PHE A 108 5.16 -9.83 -0.86
CA PHE A 108 4.86 -11.00 0.00
C PHE A 108 6.11 -11.88 0.19
N LEU A 109 6.85 -12.18 -0.88
CA LEU A 109 8.08 -12.97 -0.79
C LEU A 109 9.10 -12.34 0.16
N CYS A 110 9.28 -11.02 0.09
CA CYS A 110 10.20 -10.30 0.97
C CYS A 110 9.78 -10.40 2.44
N ARG A 111 8.50 -10.15 2.74
CA ARG A 111 7.97 -10.22 4.10
C ARG A 111 8.03 -11.62 4.70
N THR A 112 8.07 -12.65 3.86
CA THR A 112 8.17 -14.05 4.30
C THR A 112 9.60 -14.62 4.29
N GLY A 113 10.61 -13.75 4.17
CA GLY A 113 12.02 -14.12 4.23
C GLY A 113 12.61 -14.68 2.92
N LYS A 114 11.83 -14.63 1.83
CA LYS A 114 12.27 -15.05 0.49
C LYS A 114 12.83 -13.84 -0.30
N ALA A 115 13.73 -13.06 0.35
CA ALA A 115 14.17 -11.74 -0.15
C ALA A 115 14.81 -11.82 -1.54
N VAL A 116 15.65 -12.81 -1.81
CA VAL A 116 16.30 -12.99 -3.13
C VAL A 116 15.27 -13.17 -4.26
N ALA A 117 14.22 -13.96 -4.01
CA ALA A 117 13.16 -14.16 -5.00
C ALA A 117 12.30 -12.90 -5.18
N GLY A 118 12.00 -12.20 -4.08
CA GLY A 118 11.26 -10.94 -4.09
C GLY A 118 12.01 -9.83 -4.83
N GLU A 119 13.30 -9.64 -4.52
CA GLU A 119 14.18 -8.69 -5.20
C GLU A 119 14.23 -8.92 -6.71
N LYS A 120 14.49 -10.18 -7.12
CA LYS A 120 14.53 -10.54 -8.53
C LYS A 120 13.25 -10.15 -9.24
N LEU A 121 12.09 -10.46 -8.66
CA LEU A 121 10.79 -10.15 -9.23
C LEU A 121 10.54 -8.63 -9.29
N PHE A 122 10.88 -7.87 -8.24
CA PHE A 122 10.81 -6.41 -8.28
C PHE A 122 11.70 -5.82 -9.38
N ALA A 123 12.92 -6.36 -9.55
CA ALA A 123 13.83 -5.91 -10.61
C ALA A 123 13.29 -6.22 -12.02
N GLU A 124 12.55 -7.30 -12.20
CA GLU A 124 11.84 -7.63 -13.45
C GLU A 124 10.69 -6.64 -13.69
N VAL A 125 9.87 -6.38 -12.66
CA VAL A 125 8.78 -5.40 -12.71
C VAL A 125 9.29 -4.00 -13.07
N ALA A 126 10.36 -3.55 -12.43
CA ALA A 126 10.95 -2.22 -12.69
C ALA A 126 11.47 -2.03 -14.13
N ARG A 127 11.76 -3.13 -14.84
CA ARG A 127 12.18 -3.10 -16.26
C ARG A 127 11.03 -3.31 -17.24
N ASN A 128 9.83 -3.65 -16.74
CA ASN A 128 8.68 -3.89 -17.59
C ASN A 128 8.11 -2.56 -18.12
N PRO A 129 8.10 -2.32 -19.44
CA PRO A 129 7.62 -1.05 -20.02
C PRO A 129 6.12 -0.81 -19.81
N LEU A 130 5.35 -1.87 -19.44
CA LEU A 130 3.92 -1.76 -19.13
C LEU A 130 3.67 -1.34 -17.69
N TYR A 131 4.70 -1.35 -16.83
CA TYR A 131 4.55 -0.91 -15.44
C TYR A 131 4.71 0.61 -15.34
N GLN A 132 3.64 1.29 -14.92
CA GLN A 132 3.56 2.75 -14.96
C GLN A 132 4.39 3.47 -13.88
N THR A 133 4.78 2.74 -12.82
CA THR A 133 5.46 3.30 -11.63
C THR A 133 6.73 2.51 -11.29
N PRO A 134 7.72 2.48 -12.20
CA PRO A 134 8.95 1.68 -11.98
C PRO A 134 9.72 2.11 -10.73
N GLU A 135 9.62 3.39 -10.30
CA GLU A 135 10.18 3.88 -9.05
C GLU A 135 9.61 3.17 -7.82
N VAL A 136 8.33 2.78 -7.85
CA VAL A 136 7.69 2.02 -6.76
C VAL A 136 8.28 0.61 -6.65
N ALA A 137 8.47 -0.08 -7.78
CA ALA A 137 9.12 -1.40 -7.77
C ALA A 137 10.57 -1.32 -7.29
N LEU A 138 11.32 -0.28 -7.72
CA LEU A 138 12.69 -0.03 -7.25
C LEU A 138 12.74 0.28 -5.76
N MET A 139 11.82 1.10 -5.27
CA MET A 139 11.67 1.42 -3.86
C MET A 139 11.40 0.15 -3.04
N ASN A 140 10.46 -0.68 -3.48
CA ASN A 140 10.12 -1.94 -2.83
C ASN A 140 11.29 -2.94 -2.85
N ALA A 141 12.05 -3.01 -3.95
CA ALA A 141 13.27 -3.81 -4.02
C ALA A 141 14.29 -3.35 -2.97
N GLY A 142 14.52 -2.04 -2.86
CA GLY A 142 15.41 -1.46 -1.85
C GLY A 142 15.00 -1.80 -0.43
N VAL A 143 13.70 -1.67 -0.10
CA VAL A 143 13.16 -2.06 1.23
C VAL A 143 13.33 -3.55 1.48
N CYS A 144 13.11 -4.39 0.47
CA CYS A 144 13.25 -5.83 0.55
C CYS A 144 14.68 -6.25 0.94
N VAL A 145 15.67 -5.77 0.21
CA VAL A 145 17.08 -6.13 0.45
C VAL A 145 17.62 -5.46 1.71
N LEU A 146 17.14 -4.26 2.06
CA LEU A 146 17.47 -3.61 3.34
C LEU A 146 16.97 -4.45 4.53
N GLY A 147 15.75 -4.97 4.43
CA GLY A 147 15.19 -5.89 5.43
C GLY A 147 15.96 -7.19 5.57
N ALA A 148 16.65 -7.62 4.53
CA ALA A 148 17.59 -8.77 4.54
C ALA A 148 19.01 -8.40 5.02
N GLY A 149 19.27 -7.12 5.36
CA GLY A 149 20.54 -6.63 5.85
C GLY A 149 21.51 -6.13 4.78
N ASP A 150 21.14 -6.14 3.52
CA ASP A 150 21.98 -5.64 2.42
C ASP A 150 21.77 -4.15 2.19
N MET A 151 22.52 -3.33 2.93
CA MET A 151 22.48 -1.88 2.81
C MET A 151 23.08 -1.37 1.48
N VAL A 152 24.02 -2.11 0.88
CA VAL A 152 24.68 -1.69 -0.36
C VAL A 152 23.71 -1.79 -1.54
N ASP A 153 23.06 -2.92 -1.68
CA ASP A 153 22.04 -3.09 -2.73
C ASP A 153 20.81 -2.22 -2.47
N ALA A 154 20.41 -2.01 -1.20
CA ALA A 154 19.35 -1.08 -0.87
C ALA A 154 19.65 0.34 -1.34
N GLU A 155 20.85 0.87 -1.05
CA GLU A 155 21.30 2.20 -1.51
C GLU A 155 21.26 2.30 -3.03
N ARG A 156 21.69 1.26 -3.74
CA ARG A 156 21.65 1.21 -5.20
C ARG A 156 20.21 1.29 -5.73
N TYR A 157 19.25 0.56 -5.15
CA TYR A 157 17.85 0.58 -5.56
C TYR A 157 17.19 1.91 -5.26
N PHE A 158 17.41 2.51 -4.10
CA PHE A 158 16.85 3.83 -3.76
C PHE A 158 17.39 4.93 -4.66
N ASN A 159 18.69 4.91 -5.01
CA ASN A 159 19.26 5.83 -5.97
C ASN A 159 18.65 5.66 -7.37
N ARG A 160 18.39 4.43 -7.82
CA ARG A 160 17.69 4.19 -9.08
C ARG A 160 16.24 4.68 -9.03
N ALA A 161 15.54 4.53 -7.90
CA ALA A 161 14.20 5.08 -7.72
C ALA A 161 14.21 6.62 -7.84
N LEU A 162 15.20 7.31 -7.22
CA LEU A 162 15.39 8.76 -7.37
C LEU A 162 15.81 9.17 -8.79
N ALA A 163 16.47 8.32 -9.56
CA ALA A 163 16.79 8.62 -10.97
C ALA A 163 15.52 8.62 -11.83
N VAL A 164 14.50 7.82 -11.48
CA VAL A 164 13.19 7.83 -12.15
C VAL A 164 12.30 8.96 -11.62
N HIS A 165 12.20 9.08 -10.29
CA HIS A 165 11.39 10.10 -9.62
C HIS A 165 12.25 10.87 -8.61
N PRO A 166 12.86 12.01 -9.01
CA PRO A 166 13.87 12.74 -8.22
C PRO A 166 13.38 13.24 -6.85
N ASN A 167 12.08 13.38 -6.67
CA ASN A 167 11.45 13.92 -5.46
C ASN A 167 10.72 12.84 -4.65
N LEU A 168 11.08 11.56 -4.79
CA LEU A 168 10.47 10.45 -4.05
C LEU A 168 10.84 10.52 -2.57
N PRO A 169 9.89 10.89 -1.66
CA PRO A 169 10.19 11.19 -0.27
C PRO A 169 10.78 10.00 0.48
N GLU A 170 10.20 8.83 0.29
CA GLU A 170 10.58 7.59 0.96
C GLU A 170 12.03 7.20 0.64
N ALA A 171 12.44 7.34 -0.63
CA ALA A 171 13.80 7.02 -1.03
C ALA A 171 14.83 7.98 -0.41
N MET A 172 14.49 9.27 -0.31
CA MET A 172 15.37 10.25 0.35
C MET A 172 15.57 9.94 1.84
N VAL A 173 14.50 9.57 2.55
CA VAL A 173 14.57 9.19 3.96
C VAL A 173 15.40 7.92 4.15
N GLN A 174 15.19 6.90 3.32
CA GLN A 174 15.95 5.66 3.41
C GLN A 174 17.45 5.87 3.12
N LEU A 175 17.78 6.65 2.09
CA LEU A 175 19.18 7.00 1.80
C LEU A 175 19.82 7.79 2.93
N GLY A 176 19.09 8.74 3.54
CA GLY A 176 19.57 9.47 4.70
C GLY A 176 19.83 8.57 5.92
N ASN A 177 18.95 7.61 6.18
CA ASN A 177 19.16 6.63 7.24
C ASN A 177 20.37 5.70 6.97
N ILE A 178 20.52 5.23 5.73
CA ILE A 178 21.69 4.42 5.32
C ILE A 178 22.98 5.24 5.50
N ALA A 179 22.98 6.51 5.08
CA ALA A 179 24.12 7.40 5.26
C ALA A 179 24.51 7.58 6.74
N LEU A 180 23.51 7.79 7.62
CA LEU A 180 23.75 7.87 9.07
C LEU A 180 24.32 6.58 9.65
N ASN A 181 23.81 5.44 9.22
CA ASN A 181 24.30 4.13 9.69
C ASN A 181 25.76 3.86 9.25
N ARG A 182 26.12 4.35 8.07
CA ARG A 182 27.50 4.30 7.54
C ARG A 182 28.43 5.35 8.19
N GLY A 183 27.88 6.30 8.96
CA GLY A 183 28.64 7.39 9.58
C GLY A 183 28.74 8.65 8.74
N ASP A 184 28.14 8.70 7.55
CA ASP A 184 28.12 9.87 6.66
C ASP A 184 26.97 10.81 7.01
N ALA A 185 27.14 11.53 8.11
CA ALA A 185 26.14 12.48 8.59
C ALA A 185 25.96 13.70 7.64
N ALA A 186 26.99 14.01 6.83
CA ALA A 186 26.88 15.10 5.85
C ALA A 186 25.93 14.71 4.71
N GLN A 187 26.05 13.50 4.18
CA GLN A 187 25.10 13.00 3.17
C GLN A 187 23.68 12.90 3.74
N ALA A 188 23.52 12.44 4.98
CA ALA A 188 22.20 12.39 5.61
C ALA A 188 21.56 13.79 5.71
N ARG A 189 22.32 14.80 6.14
CA ARG A 189 21.87 16.21 6.16
C ARG A 189 21.44 16.68 4.77
N ASP A 190 22.21 16.34 3.73
CA ASP A 190 21.89 16.76 2.37
C ASP A 190 20.59 16.11 1.86
N MET A 191 20.33 14.83 2.20
CA MET A 191 19.04 14.18 1.92
C MET A 191 17.88 14.89 2.63
N VAL A 192 18.05 15.27 3.89
CA VAL A 192 17.02 16.02 4.65
C VAL A 192 16.76 17.38 4.01
N LYS A 193 17.79 18.12 3.61
CA LYS A 193 17.63 19.42 2.92
C LYS A 193 16.89 19.27 1.59
N ARG A 194 17.24 18.27 0.79
CA ARG A 194 16.56 17.96 -0.48
C ARG A 194 15.10 17.61 -0.25
N TYR A 195 14.81 16.78 0.74
CA TYR A 195 13.45 16.43 1.12
C TYR A 195 12.62 17.66 1.45
N LEU A 196 13.12 18.49 2.39
CA LEU A 196 12.41 19.67 2.90
C LEU A 196 12.27 20.81 1.87
N ALA A 197 13.03 20.79 0.79
CA ALA A 197 12.91 21.74 -0.31
C ALA A 197 11.66 21.50 -1.18
N VAL A 198 11.15 20.29 -1.23
CA VAL A 198 10.09 19.88 -2.18
C VAL A 198 8.93 19.12 -1.52
N ASN A 199 9.10 18.69 -0.28
CA ASN A 199 8.08 17.94 0.46
C ASN A 199 7.75 18.62 1.80
N PRO A 200 6.50 18.47 2.30
CA PRO A 200 6.17 18.93 3.64
C PRO A 200 6.97 18.12 4.67
N PRO A 201 7.31 18.73 5.82
CA PRO A 201 8.04 18.05 6.87
C PRO A 201 7.21 16.90 7.47
N THR A 202 7.89 15.81 7.82
CA THR A 202 7.35 14.72 8.64
C THR A 202 8.19 14.58 9.91
N SER A 203 7.63 13.96 10.95
CA SER A 203 8.39 13.68 12.17
C SER A 203 9.65 12.85 11.91
N GLU A 204 9.59 11.93 10.95
CA GLU A 204 10.69 11.07 10.56
C GLU A 204 11.85 11.84 9.91
N VAL A 205 11.55 12.72 8.94
CA VAL A 205 12.61 13.50 8.27
C VAL A 205 13.22 14.55 9.21
N LEU A 206 12.42 15.15 10.11
CA LEU A 206 12.96 16.07 11.12
C LEU A 206 13.83 15.33 12.14
N TRP A 207 13.46 14.12 12.52
CA TRP A 207 14.28 13.26 13.36
C TRP A 207 15.58 12.85 12.69
N LEU A 208 15.54 12.53 11.42
CA LEU A 208 16.73 12.24 10.61
C LEU A 208 17.67 13.47 10.60
N GLY A 209 17.13 14.68 10.39
CA GLY A 209 17.87 15.94 10.45
C GLY A 209 18.50 16.18 11.82
N PHE A 210 17.75 15.97 12.90
CA PHE A 210 18.26 16.07 14.27
C PHE A 210 19.46 15.13 14.50
N ARG A 211 19.34 13.86 14.09
CA ARG A 211 20.42 12.88 14.25
C ARG A 211 21.66 13.24 13.42
N ALA A 212 21.46 13.72 12.20
CA ALA A 212 22.53 14.12 11.30
C ALA A 212 23.32 15.32 11.89
N GLU A 213 22.60 16.39 12.31
CA GLU A 213 23.25 17.58 12.86
C GLU A 213 23.94 17.31 14.20
N ARG A 214 23.39 16.43 15.05
CA ARG A 214 24.07 15.98 16.26
C ARG A 214 25.42 15.30 15.96
N LYS A 215 25.44 14.40 14.97
CA LYS A 215 26.67 13.72 14.55
C LYS A 215 27.70 14.68 13.95
N LEU A 216 27.24 15.75 13.29
CA LEU A 216 28.08 16.82 12.75
C LEU A 216 28.54 17.83 13.81
N GLY A 217 27.98 17.79 15.02
CA GLY A 217 28.30 18.70 16.12
C GLY A 217 27.59 20.05 16.04
N ASP A 218 26.67 20.25 15.09
CA ASP A 218 25.86 21.48 15.01
C ASP A 218 24.69 21.42 16.00
N LYS A 219 24.97 21.84 17.22
CA LYS A 219 23.99 21.85 18.30
C LYS A 219 22.80 22.79 18.03
N THR A 220 23.03 23.89 17.31
CA THR A 220 21.97 24.85 16.99
C THR A 220 20.98 24.30 15.98
N ALA A 221 21.47 23.74 14.88
CA ALA A 221 20.63 23.09 13.89
C ALA A 221 19.90 21.87 14.47
N ALA A 222 20.59 21.04 15.26
CA ALA A 222 19.98 19.91 15.94
C ALA A 222 18.84 20.34 16.87
N ALA A 223 19.04 21.38 17.69
CA ALA A 223 17.98 21.94 18.55
C ALA A 223 16.80 22.49 17.75
N GLY A 224 17.05 23.06 16.57
CA GLY A 224 16.02 23.51 15.65
C GLY A 224 15.12 22.36 15.17
N TYR A 225 15.70 21.26 14.71
CA TYR A 225 14.96 20.07 14.32
C TYR A 225 14.20 19.44 15.50
N ALA A 226 14.85 19.32 16.67
CA ALA A 226 14.24 18.75 17.87
C ALA A 226 12.98 19.55 18.29
N ARG A 227 13.06 20.88 18.27
CA ARG A 227 11.91 21.74 18.56
C ARG A 227 10.76 21.45 17.59
N ARG A 228 11.04 21.40 16.29
CA ARG A 228 10.02 21.13 15.28
C ARG A 228 9.36 19.77 15.47
N VAL A 229 10.12 18.71 15.78
CA VAL A 229 9.52 17.41 16.10
C VAL A 229 8.54 17.53 17.26
N GLN A 230 8.91 18.24 18.33
CA GLN A 230 8.09 18.38 19.54
C GLN A 230 6.88 19.30 19.34
N THR A 231 6.99 20.36 18.54
CA THR A 231 5.90 21.35 18.32
C THR A 231 4.96 20.93 17.21
N ASP A 232 5.51 20.46 16.07
CA ASP A 232 4.72 20.17 14.88
C ASP A 232 4.12 18.75 14.93
N PHE A 233 4.79 17.81 15.65
CA PHE A 233 4.42 16.40 15.75
C PHE A 233 4.44 15.86 17.19
N PRO A 234 3.75 16.47 18.17
CA PRO A 234 3.88 16.17 19.61
C PRO A 234 3.52 14.73 19.99
N ASN A 235 2.67 14.08 19.18
CA ASN A 235 2.19 12.71 19.42
C ASN A 235 2.97 11.65 18.64
N SER A 236 4.00 12.03 17.86
CA SER A 236 4.82 11.11 17.09
C SER A 236 5.71 10.25 17.99
N GLU A 237 6.10 9.09 17.49
CA GLU A 237 7.10 8.21 18.13
C GLU A 237 8.43 8.96 18.35
N GLN A 238 8.86 9.76 17.37
CA GLN A 238 10.08 10.56 17.44
C GLN A 238 10.02 11.58 18.58
N ALA A 239 8.88 12.25 18.79
CA ALA A 239 8.71 13.15 19.92
C ALA A 239 8.72 12.39 21.27
N GLN A 240 8.20 11.17 21.31
CA GLN A 240 8.26 10.31 22.50
C GLN A 240 9.70 9.86 22.79
N MET A 241 10.45 9.44 21.77
CA MET A 241 11.87 9.10 21.88
C MET A 241 12.70 10.27 22.43
N MET A 242 12.48 11.49 21.93
CA MET A 242 13.15 12.69 22.44
C MET A 242 12.85 12.94 23.91
N ARG A 243 11.60 12.82 24.35
CA ARG A 243 11.21 12.98 25.75
C ARG A 243 11.84 11.94 26.67
N ALA A 244 12.01 10.72 26.15
CA ALA A 244 12.64 9.61 26.86
C ALA A 244 14.18 9.67 26.86
N GLY A 245 14.77 10.66 26.17
CA GLY A 245 16.23 10.76 26.03
C GLY A 245 16.84 9.63 25.18
N VAL A 246 16.04 8.98 24.35
CA VAL A 246 16.49 7.89 23.47
C VAL A 246 17.02 8.50 22.18
N ASP A 247 18.32 8.62 22.10
CA ASP A 247 19.07 9.22 20.99
C ASP A 247 19.70 8.18 20.05
N ARG A 248 18.99 7.10 19.73
CA ARG A 248 19.53 6.01 18.90
C ARG A 248 19.31 6.23 17.42
#